data_bc7789de820eb4506d7a2e932c9154d8
#
_entry.id   bc7789de820eb4506d7a2e932c9154d8
#
_cell.length_a   1.000
_cell.length_b   1.000
_cell.length_c   1.000
_cell.angle_alpha   90.00
_cell.angle_beta   90.00
_cell.angle_gamma   90.00
#
_symmetry.space_group_name_H-M   'P 1'
#
loop_
_entity.id
_entity.type
_entity.pdbx_description
1 polymer ?
#
loop_
_entity_poly.entity_id
_entity_poly.type
_entity_poly.pdbx_seq_one_letter_code
_entity_poly.pdbx_strand_id
1 'polypeptide(L)'
;MKALVPHQLYYAHLGLQERVNSEIKQDFVQALDEEKKAEAMIYLHVPFCEYICGFCPFDRSTDKSSDDDYVAQVKKEIDFYAGKKFIEGLEFTGIHFGGGTPTSLSSEKLGELIDYVRRELNVYDVPLHVESSATTLPDGTIGMFKDKCVTRTSFGVQSFNPTLRKKVGIGASLDDVLDTVSRLQRNGMEVHIDLMYGFPNFDIEGEREIVIDDVKKAIELGVDSLEFSQFYPFYSRLEKTIEKRGLSFPSEQEVVDTILTATDLLERAGFTQASEYAFHRTGDVMLEGTYFGEATDTLALGPSSIGRLNGFAYRNITNPRYNTTEEPPILLMKKTDPQQEKEWSVASFPRMLRIQKDRVTENHLPKFKELLDKGLVVDSGDTFELTRKGKCYISDIHLFLMEEEEQKKLRVFELT
;
A
#
# COMPACT_ATOMS: atom_id res chain seq x y z
N MET A 1 3.24 10.06 -20.26
CA MET A 1 2.96 9.69 -18.85
C MET A 1 3.81 8.50 -18.49
N LYS A 2 4.39 8.51 -17.31
CA LYS A 2 5.22 7.40 -16.81
C LYS A 2 4.50 6.72 -15.68
N ALA A 3 4.52 5.39 -15.68
CA ALA A 3 3.98 4.60 -14.60
C ALA A 3 5.13 4.00 -13.77
N LEU A 4 5.10 4.23 -12.49
CA LEU A 4 6.08 3.70 -11.54
C LEU A 4 5.48 2.53 -10.79
N VAL A 5 6.24 1.46 -10.64
CA VAL A 5 5.81 0.31 -9.82
C VAL A 5 5.90 0.70 -8.34
N PRO A 6 4.79 0.85 -7.62
CA PRO A 6 4.78 1.46 -6.29
C PRO A 6 5.75 0.84 -5.28
N HIS A 7 5.84 -0.50 -5.25
CA HIS A 7 6.76 -1.19 -4.35
C HIS A 7 8.23 -0.99 -4.73
N GLN A 8 8.56 -0.76 -6.02
CA GLN A 8 9.92 -0.43 -6.42
C GLN A 8 10.35 0.95 -5.97
N LEU A 9 9.43 1.92 -5.97
CA LEU A 9 9.67 3.24 -5.41
C LEU A 9 10.09 3.13 -3.96
N TYR A 10 9.39 2.33 -3.19
CA TYR A 10 9.71 2.13 -1.78
C TYR A 10 11.10 1.47 -1.60
N TYR A 11 11.42 0.42 -2.37
CA TYR A 11 12.72 -0.24 -2.31
C TYR A 11 13.87 0.65 -2.78
N ALA A 12 13.68 1.37 -3.87
CA ALA A 12 14.72 2.26 -4.41
C ALA A 12 15.04 3.39 -3.44
N HIS A 13 14.00 3.95 -2.81
CA HIS A 13 14.14 4.96 -1.79
C HIS A 13 14.96 4.49 -0.60
N LEU A 14 14.60 3.34 -0.04
CA LEU A 14 15.33 2.83 1.12
C LEU A 14 16.74 2.35 0.76
N GLY A 15 17.05 2.18 -0.53
CA GLY A 15 18.34 1.66 -0.99
C GLY A 15 18.64 0.27 -0.44
N LEU A 16 17.59 -0.54 -0.20
CA LEU A 16 17.68 -1.88 0.37
C LEU A 16 18.17 -2.89 -0.68
N GLN A 17 19.46 -2.90 -0.93
CA GLN A 17 20.12 -3.84 -1.84
C GLN A 17 21.12 -4.75 -1.14
N GLU A 18 21.60 -4.35 0.03
CA GLU A 18 22.62 -5.07 0.76
C GLU A 18 22.02 -6.04 1.77
N ARG A 19 22.55 -7.26 1.77
CA ARG A 19 22.17 -8.25 2.80
C ARG A 19 22.67 -7.77 4.16
N VAL A 20 21.83 -7.98 5.17
CA VAL A 20 22.21 -7.72 6.56
C VAL A 20 23.46 -8.51 6.92
N ASN A 21 24.42 -7.84 7.55
CA ASN A 21 25.59 -8.45 8.17
C ASN A 21 25.54 -8.30 9.70
N SER A 22 26.45 -8.93 10.42
CA SER A 22 26.46 -8.91 11.88
C SER A 22 26.66 -7.52 12.47
N GLU A 23 27.45 -6.66 11.84
CA GLU A 23 27.76 -5.32 12.32
C GLU A 23 26.52 -4.41 12.26
N ILE A 24 25.88 -4.27 11.08
CA ILE A 24 24.69 -3.44 10.94
C ILE A 24 23.51 -3.97 11.77
N LYS A 25 23.40 -5.31 11.93
CA LYS A 25 22.39 -5.91 12.82
C LYS A 25 22.63 -5.53 14.28
N GLN A 26 23.89 -5.50 14.70
CA GLN A 26 24.28 -5.10 16.05
C GLN A 26 24.00 -3.61 16.32
N ASP A 27 24.34 -2.73 15.35
CA ASP A 27 24.04 -1.31 15.39
C ASP A 27 22.53 -1.06 15.50
N PHE A 28 21.75 -1.80 14.72
CA PHE A 28 20.28 -1.71 14.77
C PHE A 28 19.72 -2.11 16.14
N VAL A 29 20.17 -3.25 16.68
CA VAL A 29 19.72 -3.71 18.00
C VAL A 29 20.10 -2.68 19.08
N GLN A 30 21.30 -2.09 19.00
CA GLN A 30 21.71 -1.03 19.90
C GLN A 30 20.84 0.23 19.78
N ALA A 31 20.51 0.63 18.55
CA ALA A 31 19.62 1.76 18.30
C ALA A 31 18.19 1.54 18.85
N LEU A 32 17.73 0.30 18.89
CA LEU A 32 16.44 -0.04 19.53
C LEU A 32 16.48 0.03 21.06
N ASP A 33 17.65 0.02 21.69
CA ASP A 33 17.80 0.20 23.14
C ASP A 33 17.93 1.68 23.56
N GLU A 34 17.90 2.62 22.59
CA GLU A 34 17.87 4.07 22.85
C GLU A 34 16.47 4.51 23.26
N GLU A 35 16.39 5.39 24.27
CA GLU A 35 15.13 6.02 24.66
C GLU A 35 14.86 7.25 23.76
N LYS A 36 13.84 7.16 22.91
CA LYS A 36 13.46 8.24 22.00
C LYS A 36 11.95 8.20 21.77
N LYS A 37 11.33 9.38 21.68
CA LYS A 37 9.91 9.51 21.31
C LYS A 37 9.79 9.76 19.82
N ALA A 38 8.94 9.02 19.16
CA ALA A 38 8.59 9.22 17.75
C ALA A 38 7.19 8.67 17.48
N GLU A 39 6.56 9.14 16.42
CA GLU A 39 5.35 8.54 15.89
C GLU A 39 5.70 7.36 14.98
N ALA A 40 4.90 6.31 15.03
CA ALA A 40 5.08 5.14 14.19
C ALA A 40 3.75 4.49 13.84
N MET A 41 3.76 3.63 12.82
CA MET A 41 2.67 2.69 12.58
C MET A 41 3.15 1.25 12.64
N ILE A 42 2.23 0.32 12.83
CA ILE A 42 2.50 -1.11 12.78
C ILE A 42 1.97 -1.66 11.46
N TYR A 43 2.81 -2.34 10.71
CA TYR A 43 2.43 -3.13 9.55
C TYR A 43 2.73 -4.61 9.78
N LEU A 44 1.75 -5.48 9.61
CA LEU A 44 1.93 -6.93 9.74
C LEU A 44 1.58 -7.62 8.42
N HIS A 45 2.56 -8.30 7.83
CA HIS A 45 2.42 -8.99 6.57
C HIS A 45 2.00 -10.43 6.73
N VAL A 46 0.81 -10.78 6.20
CA VAL A 46 0.31 -12.15 6.13
C VAL A 46 0.51 -12.69 4.69
N PRO A 47 1.36 -13.70 4.47
CA PRO A 47 1.74 -14.10 3.12
C PRO A 47 0.77 -15.07 2.45
N PHE A 48 -0.39 -15.33 3.04
CA PHE A 48 -1.31 -16.36 2.55
C PHE A 48 -2.43 -15.76 1.71
N CYS A 49 -2.83 -16.51 0.66
CA CYS A 49 -4.00 -16.19 -0.17
C CYS A 49 -4.76 -17.48 -0.47
N GLU A 50 -6.05 -17.38 -0.78
CA GLU A 50 -6.81 -18.53 -1.30
C GLU A 50 -6.51 -18.82 -2.77
N TYR A 51 -6.21 -17.78 -3.54
CA TYR A 51 -5.81 -17.85 -4.94
C TYR A 51 -4.79 -16.78 -5.27
N ILE A 52 -4.07 -16.95 -6.37
CA ILE A 52 -3.08 -15.97 -6.83
C ILE A 52 -3.64 -15.23 -8.04
N CYS A 53 -3.94 -13.95 -7.87
CA CYS A 53 -4.32 -13.07 -8.97
C CYS A 53 -3.22 -12.99 -10.02
N GLY A 54 -3.60 -12.94 -11.30
CA GLY A 54 -2.66 -12.96 -12.40
C GLY A 54 -1.71 -11.75 -12.43
N PHE A 55 -2.17 -10.61 -11.95
CA PHE A 55 -1.44 -9.33 -11.93
C PHE A 55 -0.61 -9.08 -10.67
N CYS A 56 -0.84 -9.84 -9.60
CA CYS A 56 -0.23 -9.55 -8.30
C CYS A 56 1.28 -9.86 -8.28
N PRO A 57 2.14 -8.91 -7.91
CA PRO A 57 3.59 -9.08 -7.82
C PRO A 57 4.10 -9.47 -6.44
N PHE A 58 3.25 -9.45 -5.41
CA PHE A 58 3.68 -9.62 -4.01
C PHE A 58 4.11 -11.05 -3.68
N ASP A 59 4.90 -11.19 -2.61
CA ASP A 59 5.27 -12.47 -2.03
C ASP A 59 4.08 -13.08 -1.29
N ARG A 60 3.58 -14.20 -1.77
CA ARG A 60 2.38 -14.87 -1.28
C ARG A 60 2.38 -16.36 -1.59
N SER A 61 1.62 -17.12 -0.81
CA SER A 61 1.44 -18.56 -0.96
C SER A 61 -0.02 -18.95 -0.84
N THR A 62 -0.43 -19.95 -1.63
CA THR A 62 -1.70 -20.65 -1.41
C THR A 62 -1.55 -21.87 -0.51
N ASP A 63 -0.32 -22.25 -0.16
CA ASP A 63 -0.03 -23.29 0.81
C ASP A 63 -0.06 -22.71 2.21
N LYS A 64 -1.04 -23.12 3.01
CA LYS A 64 -1.26 -22.73 4.40
C LYS A 64 -0.80 -23.80 5.40
N SER A 65 -0.07 -24.85 4.94
CA SER A 65 0.38 -25.95 5.80
C SER A 65 1.30 -25.49 6.95
N SER A 66 1.87 -24.28 6.86
CA SER A 66 2.77 -23.69 7.84
C SER A 66 2.17 -22.44 8.55
N ASP A 67 0.85 -22.29 8.56
CA ASP A 67 0.23 -21.10 9.17
C ASP A 67 0.36 -21.08 10.71
N ASP A 68 0.44 -22.23 11.37
CA ASP A 68 0.75 -22.31 12.82
C ASP A 68 2.20 -21.86 13.09
N ASP A 69 3.17 -22.33 12.30
CA ASP A 69 4.57 -21.91 12.41
C ASP A 69 4.72 -20.42 12.13
N TYR A 70 3.98 -19.90 11.15
CA TYR A 70 3.92 -18.48 10.84
C TYR A 70 3.45 -17.66 12.04
N VAL A 71 2.31 -18.05 12.65
CA VAL A 71 1.76 -17.34 13.82
C VAL A 71 2.76 -17.37 14.98
N ALA A 72 3.38 -18.53 15.24
CA ALA A 72 4.38 -18.67 16.29
C ALA A 72 5.61 -17.78 16.04
N GLN A 73 6.07 -17.71 14.78
CA GLN A 73 7.24 -16.89 14.43
C GLN A 73 6.95 -15.39 14.49
N VAL A 74 5.75 -14.94 14.04
CA VAL A 74 5.32 -13.54 14.19
C VAL A 74 5.25 -13.13 15.65
N LYS A 75 4.75 -13.98 16.53
CA LYS A 75 4.73 -13.70 17.97
C LYS A 75 6.12 -13.53 18.56
N LYS A 76 7.08 -14.38 18.19
CA LYS A 76 8.47 -14.22 18.62
C LYS A 76 9.07 -12.91 18.11
N GLU A 77 8.77 -12.54 16.86
CA GLU A 77 9.21 -11.26 16.30
C GLU A 77 8.63 -10.07 17.08
N ILE A 78 7.34 -10.12 17.44
CA ILE A 78 6.70 -9.13 18.30
C ILE A 78 7.40 -9.06 19.67
N ASP A 79 7.65 -10.21 20.31
CA ASP A 79 8.33 -10.29 21.63
C ASP A 79 9.74 -9.67 21.57
N PHE A 80 10.46 -9.88 20.46
CA PHE A 80 11.77 -9.27 20.27
C PHE A 80 11.70 -7.74 20.29
N TYR A 81 10.69 -7.15 19.62
CA TYR A 81 10.56 -5.71 19.58
C TYR A 81 9.92 -5.12 20.84
N ALA A 82 8.96 -5.81 21.45
CA ALA A 82 8.21 -5.32 22.61
C ALA A 82 9.08 -4.97 23.83
N GLY A 83 10.21 -5.66 24.00
CA GLY A 83 11.18 -5.38 25.07
C GLY A 83 12.21 -4.28 24.77
N LYS A 84 12.05 -3.51 23.70
CA LYS A 84 13.00 -2.49 23.27
C LYS A 84 12.57 -1.09 23.68
N LYS A 85 13.49 -0.33 24.32
CA LYS A 85 13.18 1.02 24.83
C LYS A 85 12.68 1.98 23.76
N PHE A 86 13.23 1.90 22.54
CA PHE A 86 12.75 2.70 21.42
C PHE A 86 11.31 2.39 21.09
N ILE A 87 10.93 1.11 21.06
CA ILE A 87 9.55 0.68 20.78
C ILE A 87 8.60 1.12 21.90
N GLU A 88 9.01 1.03 23.16
CA GLU A 88 8.23 1.53 24.32
C GLU A 88 8.00 3.05 24.26
N GLY A 89 8.91 3.79 23.61
CA GLY A 89 8.85 5.24 23.43
C GLY A 89 8.02 5.69 22.22
N LEU A 90 7.55 4.76 21.36
CA LEU A 90 6.76 5.09 20.16
C LEU A 90 5.31 5.40 20.51
N GLU A 91 4.76 6.42 19.87
CA GLU A 91 3.34 6.69 19.77
C GLU A 91 2.82 6.07 18.47
N PHE A 92 2.14 4.93 18.58
CA PHE A 92 1.59 4.26 17.41
C PHE A 92 0.30 4.94 16.95
N THR A 93 0.24 5.27 15.66
CA THR A 93 -0.90 5.97 15.03
C THR A 93 -1.87 5.03 14.35
N GLY A 94 -1.53 3.75 14.17
CA GLY A 94 -2.39 2.74 13.58
C GLY A 94 -1.75 1.37 13.43
N ILE A 95 -2.60 0.39 13.14
CA ILE A 95 -2.20 -0.99 12.88
C ILE A 95 -2.79 -1.41 11.52
N HIS A 96 -1.95 -1.93 10.63
CA HIS A 96 -2.36 -2.44 9.32
C HIS A 96 -1.93 -3.90 9.14
N PHE A 97 -2.88 -4.78 8.93
CA PHE A 97 -2.65 -6.16 8.51
C PHE A 97 -2.85 -6.24 7.00
N GLY A 98 -1.78 -6.56 6.28
CA GLY A 98 -1.80 -6.60 4.83
C GLY A 98 -0.98 -7.74 4.22
N GLY A 99 -0.67 -7.61 2.93
CA GLY A 99 0.26 -8.48 2.22
C GLY A 99 -0.36 -9.38 1.17
N GLY A 100 -0.59 -10.64 1.50
CA GLY A 100 -1.37 -11.58 0.71
C GLY A 100 -2.86 -11.33 0.93
N THR A 101 -3.42 -12.03 1.90
CA THR A 101 -4.81 -11.84 2.35
C THR A 101 -4.88 -12.25 3.83
N PRO A 102 -4.82 -11.32 4.78
CA PRO A 102 -4.85 -11.62 6.22
C PRO A 102 -6.00 -12.52 6.65
N THR A 103 -7.17 -12.31 6.06
CA THR A 103 -8.37 -13.14 6.31
C THR A 103 -8.31 -14.55 5.69
N SER A 104 -7.20 -14.91 5.05
CA SER A 104 -6.90 -16.31 4.71
C SER A 104 -6.53 -17.15 5.92
N LEU A 105 -6.07 -16.54 7.01
CA LEU A 105 -5.96 -17.19 8.31
C LEU A 105 -7.36 -17.47 8.86
N SER A 106 -7.48 -18.45 9.74
CA SER A 106 -8.74 -18.62 10.47
C SER A 106 -9.04 -17.38 11.32
N SER A 107 -10.33 -17.11 11.58
CA SER A 107 -10.75 -15.98 12.43
C SER A 107 -10.11 -16.03 13.83
N GLU A 108 -9.87 -17.25 14.35
CA GLU A 108 -9.20 -17.47 15.63
C GLU A 108 -7.74 -17.01 15.59
N LYS A 109 -6.95 -17.47 14.58
CA LYS A 109 -5.54 -17.11 14.43
C LYS A 109 -5.36 -15.62 14.18
N LEU A 110 -6.19 -15.04 13.29
CA LEU A 110 -6.13 -13.61 13.01
C LEU A 110 -6.52 -12.78 14.25
N GLY A 111 -7.59 -13.16 14.93
CA GLY A 111 -8.02 -12.51 16.18
C GLY A 111 -6.97 -12.62 17.28
N GLU A 112 -6.30 -13.78 17.40
CA GLU A 112 -5.19 -14.00 18.33
C GLU A 112 -3.99 -13.09 18.01
N LEU A 113 -3.61 -12.92 16.73
CA LEU A 113 -2.54 -12.02 16.35
C LEU A 113 -2.88 -10.55 16.63
N ILE A 114 -4.12 -10.12 16.38
CA ILE A 114 -4.59 -8.77 16.72
C ILE A 114 -4.44 -8.52 18.23
N ASP A 115 -4.92 -9.44 19.06
CA ASP A 115 -4.80 -9.31 20.51
C ASP A 115 -3.34 -9.32 20.96
N TYR A 116 -2.51 -10.13 20.33
CA TYR A 116 -1.09 -10.24 20.65
C TYR A 116 -0.34 -8.95 20.38
N VAL A 117 -0.50 -8.37 19.17
CA VAL A 117 0.06 -7.07 18.81
C VAL A 117 -0.35 -5.99 19.82
N ARG A 118 -1.66 -5.90 20.11
CA ARG A 118 -2.17 -4.90 21.04
C ARG A 118 -1.59 -5.03 22.44
N ARG A 119 -1.52 -6.25 22.95
CA ARG A 119 -1.06 -6.52 24.31
C ARG A 119 0.43 -6.27 24.46
N GLU A 120 1.25 -6.86 23.59
CA GLU A 120 2.71 -6.80 23.73
C GLU A 120 3.28 -5.42 23.39
N LEU A 121 2.67 -4.71 22.44
CA LEU A 121 3.10 -3.36 22.05
C LEU A 121 2.30 -2.24 22.74
N ASN A 122 1.35 -2.60 23.61
CA ASN A 122 0.50 -1.66 24.36
C ASN A 122 -0.26 -0.66 23.47
N VAL A 123 -0.91 -1.15 22.39
CA VAL A 123 -1.58 -0.33 21.38
C VAL A 123 -3.04 -0.69 21.27
N TYR A 124 -3.94 0.14 21.82
CA TYR A 124 -5.38 -0.18 21.92
C TYR A 124 -6.28 0.80 21.13
N ASP A 125 -6.10 2.08 21.32
CA ASP A 125 -7.04 3.12 20.86
C ASP A 125 -6.58 3.76 19.54
N VAL A 126 -6.19 2.92 18.57
CA VAL A 126 -5.75 3.36 17.25
C VAL A 126 -6.53 2.65 16.15
N PRO A 127 -6.66 3.25 14.94
CA PRO A 127 -7.26 2.59 13.80
C PRO A 127 -6.61 1.23 13.51
N LEU A 128 -7.42 0.23 13.22
CA LEU A 128 -7.00 -1.11 12.81
C LEU A 128 -7.59 -1.45 11.45
N HIS A 129 -6.73 -1.55 10.46
CA HIS A 129 -7.09 -1.94 9.11
C HIS A 129 -6.69 -3.38 8.83
N VAL A 130 -7.54 -4.13 8.12
CA VAL A 130 -7.28 -5.52 7.73
C VAL A 130 -7.64 -5.71 6.27
N GLU A 131 -6.64 -6.03 5.44
CA GLU A 131 -6.88 -6.44 4.05
C GLU A 131 -7.55 -7.81 4.01
N SER A 132 -8.43 -8.00 3.04
CA SER A 132 -9.22 -9.20 2.90
C SER A 132 -9.47 -9.59 1.43
N SER A 133 -10.29 -10.59 1.22
CA SER A 133 -10.86 -10.95 -0.07
C SER A 133 -12.36 -11.19 0.09
N ALA A 134 -13.13 -10.94 -0.93
CA ALA A 134 -14.58 -11.22 -0.90
C ALA A 134 -14.90 -12.68 -0.53
N THR A 135 -13.99 -13.63 -0.83
CA THR A 135 -14.15 -15.05 -0.50
C THR A 135 -13.72 -15.42 0.92
N THR A 136 -13.02 -14.53 1.64
CA THR A 136 -12.44 -14.80 2.97
C THR A 136 -13.13 -14.04 4.11
N LEU A 137 -14.28 -13.46 3.86
CA LEU A 137 -15.08 -12.70 4.84
C LEU A 137 -16.42 -13.40 5.18
N PRO A 138 -16.44 -14.61 5.73
CA PRO A 138 -17.68 -15.19 6.26
C PRO A 138 -18.18 -14.39 7.48
N ASP A 139 -19.45 -14.60 7.87
CA ASP A 139 -20.06 -13.87 8.99
C ASP A 139 -19.27 -14.01 10.30
N GLY A 140 -18.63 -15.16 10.53
CA GLY A 140 -17.75 -15.37 11.69
C GLY A 140 -16.54 -14.43 11.71
N THR A 141 -15.91 -14.18 10.56
CA THR A 141 -14.80 -13.22 10.43
C THR A 141 -15.29 -11.79 10.64
N ILE A 142 -16.45 -11.43 10.06
CA ILE A 142 -17.07 -10.11 10.27
C ILE A 142 -17.42 -9.91 11.74
N GLY A 143 -17.95 -10.93 12.42
CA GLY A 143 -18.21 -10.91 13.87
C GLY A 143 -16.93 -10.66 14.67
N MET A 144 -15.87 -11.40 14.36
CA MET A 144 -14.55 -11.22 15.00
C MET A 144 -14.01 -9.80 14.75
N PHE A 145 -14.17 -9.24 13.55
CA PHE A 145 -13.75 -7.87 13.27
C PHE A 145 -14.45 -6.85 14.19
N LYS A 146 -15.75 -7.01 14.41
CA LYS A 146 -16.50 -6.16 15.36
C LYS A 146 -15.98 -6.32 16.79
N ASP A 147 -15.79 -7.55 17.25
CA ASP A 147 -15.29 -7.85 18.59
C ASP A 147 -13.86 -7.27 18.80
N LYS A 148 -13.05 -7.24 17.74
CA LYS A 148 -11.70 -6.69 17.78
C LYS A 148 -11.63 -5.21 17.38
N CYS A 149 -12.75 -4.52 17.21
CA CYS A 149 -12.79 -3.11 16.80
C CYS A 149 -11.94 -2.84 15.56
N VAL A 150 -12.04 -3.70 14.52
CA VAL A 150 -11.47 -3.42 13.22
C VAL A 150 -12.22 -2.23 12.64
N THR A 151 -11.51 -1.15 12.35
CA THR A 151 -12.11 0.10 11.86
C THR A 151 -12.43 0.03 10.38
N ARG A 152 -11.57 -0.64 9.59
CA ARG A 152 -11.74 -0.79 8.16
C ARG A 152 -11.31 -2.17 7.67
N THR A 153 -12.04 -2.71 6.70
CA THR A 153 -11.58 -3.84 5.90
C THR A 153 -11.62 -3.47 4.42
N SER A 154 -10.55 -3.82 3.69
CA SER A 154 -10.42 -3.60 2.25
C SER A 154 -10.38 -4.91 1.49
N PHE A 155 -10.84 -4.93 0.24
CA PHE A 155 -10.68 -6.08 -0.64
C PHE A 155 -10.68 -5.70 -2.12
N GLY A 156 -9.85 -6.43 -2.88
CA GLY A 156 -9.67 -6.21 -4.30
C GLY A 156 -10.88 -6.64 -5.12
N VAL A 157 -11.61 -5.68 -5.68
CA VAL A 157 -12.61 -5.91 -6.73
C VAL A 157 -11.96 -5.82 -8.10
N GLN A 158 -11.09 -4.84 -8.27
CA GLN A 158 -10.30 -4.49 -9.44
C GLN A 158 -11.15 -4.03 -10.64
N SER A 159 -12.23 -4.73 -10.97
CA SER A 159 -13.24 -4.37 -11.94
C SER A 159 -14.55 -5.16 -11.67
N PHE A 160 -15.69 -4.59 -11.99
CA PHE A 160 -16.97 -5.29 -12.02
C PHE A 160 -17.25 -5.97 -13.38
N ASN A 161 -16.40 -5.77 -14.38
CA ASN A 161 -16.57 -6.43 -15.68
C ASN A 161 -16.12 -7.90 -15.62
N PRO A 162 -17.03 -8.89 -15.85
CA PRO A 162 -16.71 -10.30 -15.67
C PRO A 162 -15.65 -10.81 -16.66
N THR A 163 -15.61 -10.25 -17.87
CA THR A 163 -14.63 -10.62 -18.88
C THR A 163 -13.25 -10.14 -18.50
N LEU A 164 -13.11 -8.88 -18.06
CA LEU A 164 -11.84 -8.31 -17.61
C LEU A 164 -11.32 -9.06 -16.38
N ARG A 165 -12.16 -9.32 -15.38
CA ARG A 165 -11.82 -10.11 -14.18
C ARG A 165 -11.19 -11.46 -14.55
N LYS A 166 -11.81 -12.17 -15.51
CA LYS A 166 -11.28 -13.45 -16.01
C LYS A 166 -9.92 -13.28 -16.70
N LYS A 167 -9.73 -12.22 -17.49
CA LYS A 167 -8.45 -11.96 -18.20
C LYS A 167 -7.31 -11.65 -17.24
N VAL A 168 -7.58 -10.92 -16.15
CA VAL A 168 -6.56 -10.58 -15.14
C VAL A 168 -6.46 -11.62 -14.02
N GLY A 169 -7.27 -12.68 -14.05
CA GLY A 169 -7.15 -13.82 -13.15
C GLY A 169 -7.61 -13.55 -11.72
N ILE A 170 -8.73 -12.83 -11.54
CA ILE A 170 -9.36 -12.61 -10.23
C ILE A 170 -10.20 -13.83 -9.87
N GLY A 171 -9.96 -14.40 -8.67
CA GLY A 171 -10.62 -15.64 -8.24
C GLY A 171 -12.02 -15.44 -7.65
N ALA A 172 -12.27 -14.34 -6.91
CA ALA A 172 -13.59 -14.05 -6.37
C ALA A 172 -14.62 -13.79 -7.48
N SER A 173 -15.84 -14.30 -7.34
CA SER A 173 -16.93 -13.98 -8.26
C SER A 173 -17.52 -12.58 -7.98
N LEU A 174 -18.33 -12.05 -8.89
CA LEU A 174 -19.07 -10.81 -8.64
C LEU A 174 -20.16 -10.99 -7.58
N ASP A 175 -20.77 -12.17 -7.52
CA ASP A 175 -21.76 -12.49 -6.49
C ASP A 175 -21.12 -12.47 -5.10
N ASP A 176 -19.89 -13.02 -4.94
CA ASP A 176 -19.12 -12.94 -3.70
C ASP A 176 -18.85 -11.47 -3.30
N VAL A 177 -18.48 -10.63 -4.26
CA VAL A 177 -18.22 -9.20 -4.05
C VAL A 177 -19.49 -8.49 -3.55
N LEU A 178 -20.61 -8.63 -4.26
CA LEU A 178 -21.87 -7.96 -3.93
C LEU A 178 -22.44 -8.42 -2.58
N ASP A 179 -22.37 -9.73 -2.31
CA ASP A 179 -22.78 -10.29 -1.03
C ASP A 179 -21.91 -9.78 0.11
N THR A 180 -20.59 -9.72 -0.08
CA THR A 180 -19.65 -9.22 0.93
C THR A 180 -19.88 -7.75 1.24
N VAL A 181 -20.04 -6.88 0.23
CA VAL A 181 -20.40 -5.46 0.45
C VAL A 181 -21.69 -5.37 1.30
N SER A 182 -22.74 -6.10 0.91
CA SER A 182 -24.02 -6.10 1.63
C SER A 182 -23.89 -6.59 3.07
N ARG A 183 -23.06 -7.63 3.33
CA ARG A 183 -22.84 -8.14 4.69
C ARG A 183 -22.07 -7.16 5.56
N LEU A 184 -21.02 -6.53 5.05
CA LEU A 184 -20.26 -5.52 5.77
C LEU A 184 -21.15 -4.33 6.15
N GLN A 185 -21.91 -3.79 5.20
CA GLN A 185 -22.83 -2.66 5.43
C GLN A 185 -23.91 -3.00 6.47
N ARG A 186 -24.53 -4.19 6.39
CA ARG A 186 -25.52 -4.64 7.39
C ARG A 186 -24.93 -4.78 8.80
N ASN A 187 -23.63 -5.02 8.91
CA ASN A 187 -22.92 -5.08 10.16
C ASN A 187 -22.35 -3.73 10.63
N GLY A 188 -22.59 -2.64 9.89
CA GLY A 188 -22.14 -1.28 10.23
C GLY A 188 -20.62 -1.10 10.09
N MET A 189 -19.98 -1.91 9.24
CA MET A 189 -18.55 -1.79 8.94
C MET A 189 -18.32 -0.90 7.73
N GLU A 190 -17.27 -0.11 7.74
CA GLU A 190 -16.82 0.63 6.57
C GLU A 190 -16.35 -0.32 5.47
N VAL A 191 -16.81 -0.06 4.24
CA VAL A 191 -16.48 -0.83 3.05
C VAL A 191 -15.46 -0.09 2.21
N HIS A 192 -14.28 -0.65 2.09
CA HIS A 192 -13.24 -0.19 1.18
C HIS A 192 -13.02 -1.23 0.07
N ILE A 193 -12.96 -0.77 -1.18
CA ILE A 193 -12.68 -1.62 -2.34
C ILE A 193 -11.56 -1.07 -3.18
N ASP A 194 -10.82 -1.96 -3.84
CA ASP A 194 -9.80 -1.55 -4.80
C ASP A 194 -10.33 -1.72 -6.21
N LEU A 195 -10.17 -0.68 -7.03
CA LEU A 195 -10.44 -0.66 -8.46
C LEU A 195 -9.17 -0.31 -9.22
N MET A 196 -9.07 -0.82 -10.44
CA MET A 196 -7.92 -0.55 -11.31
C MET A 196 -8.35 0.10 -12.63
N TYR A 197 -7.43 0.89 -13.20
CA TYR A 197 -7.55 1.46 -14.54
C TYR A 197 -6.27 1.24 -15.35
N GLY A 198 -6.32 1.51 -16.67
CA GLY A 198 -5.15 1.42 -17.54
C GLY A 198 -4.78 -0.02 -17.89
N PHE A 199 -5.75 -0.90 -18.00
CA PHE A 199 -5.54 -2.27 -18.46
C PHE A 199 -5.10 -2.30 -19.91
N PRO A 200 -4.21 -3.24 -20.30
CA PRO A 200 -3.91 -3.43 -21.71
C PRO A 200 -5.12 -4.00 -22.46
N ASN A 201 -5.13 -3.81 -23.75
CA ASN A 201 -6.15 -4.41 -24.61
C ASN A 201 -6.09 -5.94 -24.56
N PHE A 202 -6.97 -6.54 -23.75
CA PHE A 202 -7.15 -8.00 -23.62
C PHE A 202 -8.17 -8.56 -24.66
N ASP A 203 -8.28 -7.98 -25.85
CA ASP A 203 -9.35 -8.22 -26.83
C ASP A 203 -10.73 -7.81 -26.26
N ILE A 204 -10.75 -6.73 -25.50
CA ILE A 204 -11.96 -6.12 -24.93
C ILE A 204 -12.03 -4.70 -25.49
N GLU A 205 -13.13 -4.37 -26.15
CA GLU A 205 -13.37 -3.01 -26.62
C GLU A 205 -13.92 -2.15 -25.49
N GLY A 206 -13.54 -0.86 -25.49
CA GLY A 206 -14.09 0.10 -24.53
C GLY A 206 -13.53 -0.04 -23.11
N GLU A 207 -12.22 -0.26 -22.95
CA GLU A 207 -11.60 -0.37 -21.61
C GLU A 207 -11.94 0.84 -20.74
N ARG A 208 -11.86 2.04 -21.30
CA ARG A 208 -12.20 3.28 -20.60
C ARG A 208 -13.64 3.29 -20.09
N GLU A 209 -14.59 2.88 -20.91
CA GLU A 209 -16.01 2.79 -20.55
C GLU A 209 -16.21 1.77 -19.44
N ILE A 210 -15.52 0.62 -19.46
CA ILE A 210 -15.55 -0.39 -18.41
C ILE A 210 -15.09 0.21 -17.09
N VAL A 211 -13.95 0.90 -17.08
CA VAL A 211 -13.40 1.53 -15.87
C VAL A 211 -14.35 2.60 -15.31
N ILE A 212 -14.95 3.42 -16.17
CA ILE A 212 -15.92 4.43 -15.74
C ILE A 212 -17.20 3.79 -15.17
N ASP A 213 -17.66 2.69 -15.75
CA ASP A 213 -18.80 1.94 -15.22
C ASP A 213 -18.46 1.23 -13.89
N ASP A 214 -17.22 0.78 -13.70
CA ASP A 214 -16.73 0.26 -12.43
C ASP A 214 -16.83 1.33 -11.32
N VAL A 215 -16.38 2.56 -11.60
CA VAL A 215 -16.49 3.68 -10.65
C VAL A 215 -17.97 4.02 -10.34
N LYS A 216 -18.85 4.09 -11.35
CA LYS A 216 -20.28 4.29 -11.14
C LYS A 216 -20.88 3.19 -10.28
N LYS A 217 -20.47 1.93 -10.51
CA LYS A 217 -20.95 0.78 -9.72
C LYS A 217 -20.52 0.85 -8.27
N ALA A 218 -19.27 1.25 -7.99
CA ALA A 218 -18.79 1.49 -6.63
C ALA A 218 -19.61 2.57 -5.91
N ILE A 219 -19.91 3.68 -6.60
CA ILE A 219 -20.75 4.77 -6.09
C ILE A 219 -22.16 4.26 -5.79
N GLU A 220 -22.77 3.49 -6.71
CA GLU A 220 -24.11 2.90 -6.56
C GLU A 220 -24.17 1.93 -5.36
N LEU A 221 -23.14 1.12 -5.15
CA LEU A 221 -23.04 0.20 -4.03
C LEU A 221 -22.88 0.91 -2.68
N GLY A 222 -22.57 2.20 -2.69
CA GLY A 222 -22.45 3.00 -1.47
C GLY A 222 -21.24 2.64 -0.64
N VAL A 223 -20.11 2.27 -1.27
CA VAL A 223 -18.86 2.05 -0.55
C VAL A 223 -18.37 3.33 0.12
N ASP A 224 -17.69 3.22 1.25
CA ASP A 224 -17.24 4.36 2.06
C ASP A 224 -15.94 4.96 1.53
N SER A 225 -15.08 4.11 1.00
CA SER A 225 -13.81 4.51 0.39
C SER A 225 -13.39 3.53 -0.71
N LEU A 226 -12.48 3.96 -1.56
CA LEU A 226 -11.89 3.10 -2.59
C LEU A 226 -10.45 3.49 -2.90
N GLU A 227 -9.64 2.51 -3.29
CA GLU A 227 -8.44 2.74 -4.07
C GLU A 227 -8.76 2.71 -5.56
N PHE A 228 -8.21 3.67 -6.30
CA PHE A 228 -8.29 3.74 -7.75
C PHE A 228 -6.86 3.78 -8.31
N SER A 229 -6.29 2.60 -8.54
CA SER A 229 -4.88 2.43 -8.87
C SER A 229 -4.67 2.05 -10.34
N GLN A 230 -3.51 2.42 -10.90
CA GLN A 230 -3.14 2.00 -12.24
C GLN A 230 -2.77 0.51 -12.25
N PHE A 231 -3.16 -0.21 -13.30
CA PHE A 231 -2.75 -1.59 -13.52
C PHE A 231 -1.25 -1.69 -13.82
N TYR A 232 -0.54 -2.50 -13.02
CA TYR A 232 0.88 -2.78 -13.19
C TYR A 232 1.11 -4.29 -13.39
N PRO A 233 1.53 -4.73 -14.58
CA PRO A 233 1.74 -6.15 -14.86
C PRO A 233 3.11 -6.68 -14.39
N PHE A 234 4.04 -5.78 -14.00
CA PHE A 234 5.44 -6.13 -13.74
C PHE A 234 5.60 -7.12 -12.60
N TYR A 235 6.55 -8.06 -12.76
CA TYR A 235 6.82 -9.15 -11.83
C TYR A 235 5.63 -10.09 -11.57
N SER A 236 4.57 -9.97 -12.36
CA SER A 236 3.37 -10.80 -12.28
C SER A 236 3.38 -11.92 -13.34
N ARG A 237 2.44 -12.85 -13.20
CA ARG A 237 2.23 -13.89 -14.23
C ARG A 237 1.76 -13.31 -15.56
N LEU A 238 1.05 -12.19 -15.53
CA LEU A 238 0.51 -11.54 -16.74
C LEU A 238 1.57 -10.81 -17.55
N GLU A 239 2.66 -10.35 -16.97
CA GLU A 239 3.73 -9.64 -17.68
C GLU A 239 4.16 -10.39 -18.95
N LYS A 240 4.56 -11.66 -18.79
CA LYS A 240 4.97 -12.51 -19.92
C LYS A 240 3.85 -12.75 -20.93
N THR A 241 2.60 -12.80 -20.49
CA THR A 241 1.45 -12.98 -21.40
C THR A 241 1.22 -11.73 -22.23
N ILE A 242 1.28 -10.56 -21.61
CA ILE A 242 1.14 -9.27 -22.28
C ILE A 242 2.25 -9.09 -23.33
N GLU A 243 3.51 -9.32 -22.93
CA GLU A 243 4.67 -9.23 -23.83
C GLU A 243 4.54 -10.21 -25.02
N LYS A 244 4.25 -11.49 -24.75
CA LYS A 244 4.14 -12.53 -25.79
C LYS A 244 3.02 -12.24 -26.80
N ARG A 245 1.92 -11.63 -26.34
CA ARG A 245 0.77 -11.32 -27.18
C ARG A 245 0.88 -9.94 -27.84
N GLY A 246 1.86 -9.12 -27.45
CA GLY A 246 2.01 -7.76 -27.94
C GLY A 246 0.79 -6.90 -27.63
N LEU A 247 0.21 -7.03 -26.42
CA LEU A 247 -0.97 -6.26 -26.04
C LEU A 247 -0.58 -4.80 -25.82
N SER A 248 -1.34 -3.88 -26.43
CA SER A 248 -1.15 -2.44 -26.25
C SER A 248 -1.82 -1.94 -24.99
N PHE A 249 -1.19 -0.99 -24.33
CA PHE A 249 -1.79 -0.22 -23.24
C PHE A 249 -2.54 0.99 -23.80
N PRO A 250 -3.48 1.59 -23.03
CA PRO A 250 -4.10 2.84 -23.43
C PRO A 250 -3.06 3.95 -23.59
N SER A 251 -3.35 4.88 -24.49
CA SER A 251 -2.52 6.08 -24.69
C SER A 251 -2.54 6.98 -23.45
N GLU A 252 -1.54 7.85 -23.32
CA GLU A 252 -1.48 8.85 -22.24
C GLU A 252 -2.78 9.66 -22.16
N GLN A 253 -3.31 10.10 -23.29
CA GLN A 253 -4.55 10.90 -23.31
C GLN A 253 -5.76 10.12 -22.78
N GLU A 254 -5.90 8.85 -23.15
CA GLU A 254 -6.99 7.98 -22.66
C GLU A 254 -6.89 7.77 -21.15
N VAL A 255 -5.67 7.58 -20.61
CA VAL A 255 -5.45 7.44 -19.17
C VAL A 255 -5.81 8.73 -18.43
N VAL A 256 -5.34 9.88 -18.92
CA VAL A 256 -5.67 11.20 -18.33
C VAL A 256 -7.17 11.44 -18.35
N ASP A 257 -7.85 11.19 -19.47
CA ASP A 257 -9.30 11.35 -19.60
C ASP A 257 -10.06 10.40 -18.65
N THR A 258 -9.55 9.20 -18.46
CA THR A 258 -10.11 8.21 -17.51
C THR A 258 -10.01 8.72 -16.08
N ILE A 259 -8.81 9.15 -15.65
CA ILE A 259 -8.57 9.69 -14.31
C ILE A 259 -9.47 10.90 -14.03
N LEU A 260 -9.51 11.86 -14.96
CA LEU A 260 -10.31 13.08 -14.80
C LEU A 260 -11.81 12.76 -14.71
N THR A 261 -12.31 11.86 -15.56
CA THR A 261 -13.72 11.46 -15.56
C THR A 261 -14.09 10.70 -14.27
N ALA A 262 -13.24 9.76 -13.84
CA ALA A 262 -13.43 9.02 -12.60
C ALA A 262 -13.44 9.95 -11.39
N THR A 263 -12.45 10.85 -11.30
CA THR A 263 -12.37 11.86 -10.23
C THR A 263 -13.60 12.74 -10.17
N ASP A 264 -14.11 13.23 -11.32
CA ASP A 264 -15.34 14.03 -11.37
C ASP A 264 -16.56 13.28 -10.84
N LEU A 265 -16.68 12.01 -11.18
CA LEU A 265 -17.78 11.17 -10.69
C LEU A 265 -17.70 10.97 -9.18
N LEU A 266 -16.51 10.66 -8.67
CA LEU A 266 -16.25 10.44 -7.25
C LEU A 266 -16.49 11.73 -6.45
N GLU A 267 -15.95 12.87 -6.87
CA GLU A 267 -16.14 14.16 -6.19
C GLU A 267 -17.64 14.56 -6.15
N ARG A 268 -18.37 14.38 -7.26
CA ARG A 268 -19.83 14.64 -7.29
C ARG A 268 -20.61 13.68 -6.38
N ALA A 269 -20.09 12.48 -6.13
CA ALA A 269 -20.68 11.53 -5.20
C ALA A 269 -20.22 11.75 -3.75
N GLY A 270 -19.48 12.83 -3.46
CA GLY A 270 -19.04 13.21 -2.12
C GLY A 270 -17.74 12.58 -1.66
N PHE A 271 -16.97 11.99 -2.56
CA PHE A 271 -15.62 11.50 -2.22
C PHE A 271 -14.60 12.63 -2.28
N THR A 272 -13.61 12.57 -1.42
CA THR A 272 -12.41 13.41 -1.42
C THR A 272 -11.19 12.55 -1.72
N GLN A 273 -10.33 13.00 -2.61
CA GLN A 273 -9.06 12.32 -2.87
C GLN A 273 -8.07 12.62 -1.74
N ALA A 274 -7.63 11.60 -1.04
CA ALA A 274 -6.71 11.71 0.10
C ALA A 274 -5.24 11.48 -0.28
N SER A 275 -4.99 10.62 -1.30
CA SER A 275 -3.65 10.32 -1.79
C SER A 275 -3.68 10.01 -3.28
N GLU A 276 -2.56 9.56 -3.84
CA GLU A 276 -2.43 9.14 -5.23
C GLU A 276 -3.59 8.22 -5.68
N TYR A 277 -3.96 7.26 -4.83
CA TYR A 277 -4.95 6.22 -5.17
C TYR A 277 -6.24 6.32 -4.39
N ALA A 278 -6.20 6.92 -3.20
CA ALA A 278 -7.25 6.78 -2.21
C ALA A 278 -8.32 7.88 -2.34
N PHE A 279 -9.57 7.45 -2.36
CA PHE A 279 -10.75 8.30 -2.30
C PHE A 279 -11.65 7.86 -1.15
N HIS A 280 -12.16 8.79 -0.34
CA HIS A 280 -13.03 8.49 0.80
C HIS A 280 -14.18 9.49 0.94
N ARG A 281 -15.29 9.06 1.51
CA ARG A 281 -16.44 9.90 1.88
C ARG A 281 -16.41 10.31 3.34
N THR A 282 -15.89 9.44 4.20
CA THR A 282 -15.73 9.68 5.64
C THR A 282 -14.36 10.29 5.89
N GLY A 283 -14.22 11.08 6.95
CA GLY A 283 -12.94 11.75 7.25
C GLY A 283 -11.84 10.84 7.80
N ASP A 284 -11.98 9.52 7.67
CA ASP A 284 -10.98 8.59 8.17
C ASP A 284 -9.73 8.58 7.29
N VAL A 285 -8.57 8.70 7.92
CA VAL A 285 -7.27 8.72 7.24
C VAL A 285 -6.88 7.30 6.89
N MET A 286 -6.59 7.05 5.62
CA MET A 286 -6.06 5.76 5.20
C MET A 286 -4.63 5.59 5.72
N LEU A 287 -4.41 4.54 6.51
CA LEU A 287 -3.08 4.22 7.06
C LEU A 287 -2.04 3.98 5.95
N GLU A 288 -2.47 3.49 4.79
CA GLU A 288 -1.60 3.29 3.63
C GLU A 288 -0.95 4.60 3.15
N GLY A 289 -1.69 5.72 3.21
CA GLY A 289 -1.14 7.04 2.91
C GLY A 289 0.00 7.41 3.85
N THR A 290 -0.17 7.17 5.14
CA THR A 290 0.85 7.40 6.16
C THR A 290 2.04 6.45 5.97
N TYR A 291 1.77 5.17 5.69
CA TYR A 291 2.80 4.15 5.46
C TYR A 291 3.72 4.48 4.26
N PHE A 292 3.16 4.96 3.16
CA PHE A 292 3.91 5.22 1.94
C PHE A 292 4.35 6.67 1.73
N GLY A 293 3.73 7.63 2.40
CA GLY A 293 3.87 9.05 2.05
C GLY A 293 4.70 9.88 3.02
N GLU A 294 4.72 9.55 4.27
CA GLU A 294 5.48 10.31 5.27
C GLU A 294 6.70 9.52 5.75
N ALA A 295 7.77 10.27 6.08
CA ALA A 295 8.98 9.69 6.64
C ALA A 295 8.76 9.24 8.11
N THR A 296 7.67 8.52 8.37
CA THR A 296 7.26 8.03 9.69
C THR A 296 7.89 6.67 9.96
N ASP A 297 8.28 6.41 11.19
CA ASP A 297 8.75 5.08 11.57
C ASP A 297 7.64 4.04 11.35
N THR A 298 8.04 2.86 10.90
CA THR A 298 7.13 1.75 10.65
C THR A 298 7.71 0.48 11.23
N LEU A 299 7.05 -0.06 12.26
CA LEU A 299 7.34 -1.38 12.77
C LEU A 299 6.69 -2.41 11.84
N ALA A 300 7.50 -2.97 10.93
CA ALA A 300 7.03 -3.95 9.95
C ALA A 300 7.37 -5.36 10.42
N LEU A 301 6.33 -6.19 10.55
CA LEU A 301 6.35 -7.55 11.07
C LEU A 301 5.92 -8.55 9.99
N GLY A 302 6.39 -9.78 10.10
CA GLY A 302 6.04 -10.84 9.18
C GLY A 302 6.96 -10.90 7.94
N PRO A 303 6.84 -11.98 7.13
CA PRO A 303 7.73 -12.22 5.99
C PRO A 303 7.59 -11.15 4.92
N SER A 304 8.71 -10.79 4.28
CA SER A 304 8.77 -9.80 3.20
C SER A 304 8.32 -8.39 3.56
N SER A 305 7.91 -8.13 4.79
CA SER A 305 7.56 -6.79 5.26
C SER A 305 8.76 -5.85 5.18
N ILE A 306 8.47 -4.56 5.00
CA ILE A 306 9.49 -3.52 4.92
C ILE A 306 9.18 -2.49 5.99
N GLY A 307 10.18 -2.21 6.82
CA GLY A 307 10.06 -1.26 7.91
C GLY A 307 11.16 -0.23 7.93
N ARG A 308 10.94 0.75 8.80
CA ARG A 308 11.90 1.75 9.14
C ARG A 308 11.79 2.07 10.62
N LEU A 309 12.87 1.96 11.36
CA LEU A 309 12.92 2.23 12.79
C LEU A 309 14.24 2.92 13.14
N ASN A 310 14.13 4.03 13.85
CA ASN A 310 15.27 4.78 14.41
C ASN A 310 16.47 4.97 13.45
N GLY A 311 16.19 5.38 12.21
CA GLY A 311 17.23 5.62 11.20
C GLY A 311 17.78 4.37 10.51
N PHE A 312 17.06 3.25 10.60
CA PHE A 312 17.35 2.03 9.84
C PHE A 312 16.16 1.63 9.00
N ALA A 313 16.39 1.39 7.72
CA ALA A 313 15.44 0.73 6.84
C ALA A 313 15.76 -0.76 6.77
N TYR A 314 14.73 -1.61 6.78
CA TYR A 314 14.91 -3.05 6.72
C TYR A 314 13.82 -3.75 5.94
N ARG A 315 14.14 -4.96 5.46
CA ARG A 315 13.20 -5.90 4.87
C ARG A 315 13.37 -7.26 5.52
N ASN A 316 12.28 -7.86 5.92
CA ASN A 316 12.27 -9.20 6.48
C ASN A 316 12.52 -10.30 5.44
N ILE A 317 12.92 -11.46 5.91
CA ILE A 317 13.12 -12.67 5.10
C ILE A 317 11.79 -13.07 4.47
N THR A 318 11.86 -13.57 3.24
CA THR A 318 10.69 -14.01 2.50
C THR A 318 10.13 -15.35 3.01
N ASN A 319 8.83 -15.57 2.85
CA ASN A 319 8.21 -16.88 3.02
C ASN A 319 8.74 -17.87 1.93
N PRO A 320 9.05 -19.18 2.24
CA PRO A 320 8.81 -19.86 3.51
C PRO A 320 9.98 -19.83 4.51
N ARG A 321 11.11 -19.15 4.21
CA ARG A 321 12.30 -19.14 5.09
C ARG A 321 12.06 -18.44 6.41
N TYR A 322 11.06 -17.57 6.47
CA TYR A 322 10.71 -16.77 7.65
C TYR A 322 10.53 -17.63 8.91
N ASN A 323 9.88 -18.79 8.77
CA ASN A 323 9.55 -19.67 9.91
C ASN A 323 10.76 -20.37 10.54
N THR A 324 11.96 -20.27 9.93
CA THR A 324 13.18 -20.97 10.37
C THR A 324 14.29 -20.01 10.75
N THR A 325 14.01 -18.73 10.89
CA THR A 325 15.04 -17.73 11.13
C THR A 325 15.21 -17.38 12.61
N GLU A 326 16.36 -16.75 12.93
CA GLU A 326 16.60 -16.08 14.19
C GLU A 326 16.00 -14.67 14.19
N GLU A 327 15.76 -14.13 15.38
CA GLU A 327 15.19 -12.80 15.56
C GLU A 327 16.26 -11.70 15.58
N PRO A 328 15.97 -10.52 15.02
CA PRO A 328 14.89 -10.24 14.10
C PRO A 328 15.14 -10.89 12.72
N PRO A 329 14.07 -11.31 12.00
CA PRO A 329 14.17 -12.08 10.76
C PRO A 329 14.47 -11.20 9.53
N ILE A 330 15.52 -10.40 9.59
CA ILE A 330 15.84 -9.39 8.59
C ILE A 330 16.76 -9.95 7.49
N LEU A 331 16.39 -9.74 6.24
CA LEU A 331 17.16 -10.12 5.05
C LEU A 331 18.04 -8.98 4.55
N LEU A 332 17.48 -7.79 4.44
CA LEU A 332 18.13 -6.59 3.93
C LEU A 332 18.04 -5.49 4.99
N MET A 333 19.10 -4.73 5.14
CA MET A 333 19.13 -3.60 6.06
C MET A 333 20.09 -2.52 5.60
N LYS A 334 19.75 -1.28 5.86
CA LYS A 334 20.59 -0.10 5.61
C LYS A 334 20.35 0.92 6.72
N LYS A 335 21.43 1.53 7.20
CA LYS A 335 21.32 2.78 7.97
C LYS A 335 20.97 3.92 7.02
N THR A 336 19.94 4.67 7.37
CA THR A 336 19.42 5.76 6.51
C THR A 336 20.21 7.05 6.78
N ASP A 337 20.34 7.86 5.74
CA ASP A 337 20.90 9.21 5.83
C ASP A 337 19.74 10.20 5.98
N PRO A 338 19.66 10.98 7.10
CA PRO A 338 18.56 11.92 7.32
C PRO A 338 18.39 12.97 6.19
N GLN A 339 19.47 13.37 5.53
CA GLN A 339 19.39 14.31 4.41
C GLN A 339 18.76 13.61 3.19
N GLN A 340 19.17 12.39 2.88
CA GLN A 340 18.62 11.59 1.80
C GLN A 340 17.13 11.29 2.04
N GLU A 341 16.74 10.97 3.28
CA GLU A 341 15.34 10.78 3.66
C GLU A 341 14.51 12.05 3.42
N LYS A 342 15.04 13.21 3.80
CA LYS A 342 14.37 14.49 3.58
C LYS A 342 14.17 14.76 2.09
N GLU A 343 15.18 14.58 1.26
CA GLU A 343 15.09 14.78 -0.18
C GLU A 343 14.09 13.83 -0.84
N TRP A 344 14.07 12.59 -0.38
CA TRP A 344 13.10 11.62 -0.87
C TRP A 344 11.66 11.94 -0.43
N SER A 345 11.45 12.38 0.81
CA SER A 345 10.15 12.84 1.29
C SER A 345 9.60 13.97 0.40
N VAL A 346 10.49 14.89 -0.04
CA VAL A 346 10.12 15.93 -1.01
C VAL A 346 9.78 15.31 -2.37
N ALA A 347 10.57 14.37 -2.87
CA ALA A 347 10.31 13.76 -4.17
C ALA A 347 8.99 12.96 -4.19
N SER A 348 8.62 12.34 -3.06
CA SER A 348 7.41 11.53 -2.92
C SER A 348 6.13 12.33 -2.63
N PHE A 349 6.22 13.65 -2.40
CA PHE A 349 5.05 14.48 -2.06
C PHE A 349 3.85 14.32 -3.02
N PRO A 350 4.04 14.07 -4.34
CA PRO A 350 2.90 13.93 -5.24
C PRO A 350 1.93 12.83 -4.81
N ARG A 351 2.42 11.81 -4.12
CA ARG A 351 1.62 10.70 -3.61
C ARG A 351 0.66 11.14 -2.50
N MET A 352 1.07 12.16 -1.71
CA MET A 352 0.28 12.77 -0.65
C MET A 352 -0.48 14.02 -1.12
N LEU A 353 -0.39 14.36 -2.40
CA LEU A 353 -1.03 15.49 -3.09
C LEU A 353 -0.59 16.87 -2.63
N ARG A 354 0.08 17.00 -1.49
CA ARG A 354 0.55 18.25 -0.89
C ARG A 354 1.81 18.07 -0.06
N ILE A 355 2.57 19.15 0.10
CA ILE A 355 3.74 19.21 1.00
C ILE A 355 3.82 20.56 1.70
N GLN A 356 4.24 20.57 2.95
CA GLN A 356 4.58 21.81 3.68
C GLN A 356 5.83 22.44 3.04
N LYS A 357 5.81 23.76 2.84
CA LYS A 357 6.92 24.49 2.17
C LYS A 357 8.22 24.44 2.95
N ASP A 358 8.16 24.40 4.28
CA ASP A 358 9.33 24.29 5.16
C ASP A 358 10.04 22.92 5.05
N ARG A 359 9.35 21.91 4.53
CA ARG A 359 9.95 20.60 4.20
C ARG A 359 10.69 20.58 2.87
N VAL A 360 10.43 21.52 1.96
CA VAL A 360 11.07 21.58 0.63
C VAL A 360 12.53 22.00 0.77
N THR A 361 13.43 21.15 0.28
CA THR A 361 14.88 21.45 0.34
C THR A 361 15.29 22.47 -0.72
N GLU A 362 16.43 23.14 -0.51
CA GLU A 362 16.97 24.12 -1.47
C GLU A 362 17.19 23.53 -2.86
N ASN A 363 17.61 22.27 -2.94
CA ASN A 363 17.81 21.53 -4.21
C ASN A 363 16.52 21.38 -5.02
N HIS A 364 15.36 21.34 -4.34
CA HIS A 364 14.06 21.15 -4.98
C HIS A 364 13.37 22.47 -5.37
N LEU A 365 13.77 23.60 -4.82
CA LEU A 365 13.10 24.89 -5.09
C LEU A 365 13.03 25.24 -6.59
N PRO A 366 14.11 25.03 -7.42
CA PRO A 366 14.03 25.26 -8.86
C PRO A 366 13.03 24.32 -9.55
N LYS A 367 12.98 23.05 -9.12
CA LYS A 367 12.04 22.05 -9.67
C LYS A 367 10.58 22.45 -9.34
N PHE A 368 10.31 22.91 -8.11
CA PHE A 368 8.97 23.42 -7.73
C PHE A 368 8.55 24.63 -8.53
N LYS A 369 9.47 25.56 -8.80
CA LYS A 369 9.19 26.68 -9.69
C LYS A 369 8.75 26.22 -11.08
N GLU A 370 9.43 25.23 -11.66
CA GLU A 370 9.05 24.66 -12.95
C GLU A 370 7.67 23.99 -12.90
N LEU A 371 7.35 23.28 -11.83
CA LEU A 371 6.03 22.67 -11.63
C LEU A 371 4.90 23.71 -11.51
N LEU A 372 5.17 24.82 -10.82
CA LEU A 372 4.26 25.98 -10.76
C LEU A 372 4.04 26.61 -12.14
N ASP A 373 5.12 26.87 -12.88
CA ASP A 373 5.06 27.45 -14.24
C ASP A 373 4.30 26.54 -15.23
N LYS A 374 4.37 25.20 -15.06
CA LYS A 374 3.62 24.21 -15.84
C LYS A 374 2.17 24.05 -15.38
N GLY A 375 1.77 24.66 -14.27
CA GLY A 375 0.45 24.52 -13.66
C GLY A 375 0.16 23.11 -13.14
N LEU A 376 1.19 22.35 -12.75
CA LEU A 376 1.07 21.03 -12.14
C LEU A 376 0.95 21.13 -10.62
N VAL A 377 1.50 22.17 -10.04
CA VAL A 377 1.45 22.50 -8.61
C VAL A 377 0.88 23.89 -8.45
N VAL A 378 0.24 24.17 -7.34
CA VAL A 378 -0.24 25.47 -6.92
C VAL A 378 0.34 25.82 -5.55
N ASP A 379 0.58 27.12 -5.34
CA ASP A 379 0.97 27.69 -4.07
C ASP A 379 -0.28 27.98 -3.23
N SER A 380 -0.46 27.22 -2.15
CA SER A 380 -1.61 27.33 -1.21
C SER A 380 -1.19 27.89 0.15
N GLY A 381 -0.37 28.94 0.16
CA GLY A 381 0.10 29.58 1.40
C GLY A 381 1.27 28.83 2.02
N ASP A 382 1.04 28.05 3.07
CA ASP A 382 2.11 27.28 3.73
C ASP A 382 2.43 25.94 3.03
N THR A 383 1.63 25.56 2.02
CA THR A 383 1.80 24.31 1.28
C THR A 383 1.98 24.52 -0.21
N PHE A 384 2.60 23.54 -0.85
CA PHE A 384 2.44 23.27 -2.28
C PHE A 384 1.48 22.11 -2.44
N GLU A 385 0.52 22.24 -3.38
CA GLU A 385 -0.49 21.23 -3.65
C GLU A 385 -0.53 20.88 -5.13
N LEU A 386 -0.82 19.61 -5.46
CA LEU A 386 -1.06 19.21 -6.83
C LEU A 386 -2.35 19.85 -7.35
N THR A 387 -2.25 20.47 -8.51
CA THR A 387 -3.45 20.89 -9.26
C THR A 387 -4.21 19.65 -9.75
N ARG A 388 -5.44 19.83 -10.22
CA ARG A 388 -6.19 18.77 -10.91
C ARG A 388 -5.40 18.14 -12.06
N LYS A 389 -4.70 18.97 -12.85
CA LYS A 389 -3.78 18.50 -13.89
C LYS A 389 -2.61 17.72 -13.30
N GLY A 390 -1.99 18.24 -12.23
CA GLY A 390 -0.88 17.58 -11.55
C GLY A 390 -1.22 16.17 -11.04
N LYS A 391 -2.43 15.98 -10.54
CA LYS A 391 -2.92 14.68 -10.09
C LYS A 391 -3.00 13.59 -11.20
N CYS A 392 -3.00 13.98 -12.47
CA CYS A 392 -2.88 13.03 -13.59
C CYS A 392 -1.44 12.60 -13.85
N TYR A 393 -0.44 13.31 -13.32
CA TYR A 393 0.98 13.12 -13.61
C TYR A 393 1.82 12.84 -12.36
N ILE A 394 1.23 12.20 -11.36
CA ILE A 394 1.88 11.95 -10.06
C ILE A 394 3.22 11.25 -10.22
N SER A 395 3.27 10.16 -10.99
CA SER A 395 4.49 9.41 -11.24
C SER A 395 5.54 10.21 -12.02
N ASP A 396 5.13 11.03 -13.00
CA ASP A 396 6.05 11.90 -13.76
C ASP A 396 6.65 12.98 -12.86
N ILE A 397 5.83 13.60 -11.99
CA ILE A 397 6.28 14.62 -11.04
C ILE A 397 7.22 13.98 -10.00
N HIS A 398 6.89 12.80 -9.49
CA HIS A 398 7.75 12.07 -8.56
C HIS A 398 9.13 11.82 -9.19
N LEU A 399 9.18 11.24 -10.40
CA LEU A 399 10.43 11.02 -11.14
C LEU A 399 11.20 12.32 -11.37
N PHE A 400 10.52 13.39 -11.77
CA PHE A 400 11.14 14.69 -12.01
C PHE A 400 11.80 15.25 -10.73
N LEU A 401 11.23 15.01 -9.58
CA LEU A 401 11.77 15.46 -8.29
C LEU A 401 12.93 14.58 -7.81
N MET A 402 12.97 13.29 -8.14
CA MET A 402 14.05 12.39 -7.74
C MET A 402 15.41 12.80 -8.32
N GLU A 403 16.49 12.36 -7.67
CA GLU A 403 17.83 12.45 -8.19
C GLU A 403 18.07 11.45 -9.34
N GLU A 404 18.89 11.83 -10.33
CA GLU A 404 19.12 10.99 -11.53
C GLU A 404 19.65 9.60 -11.21
N GLU A 405 20.51 9.47 -10.20
CA GLU A 405 21.06 8.18 -9.79
C GLU A 405 20.02 7.26 -9.17
N GLU A 406 18.99 7.83 -8.52
CA GLU A 406 17.86 7.07 -8.00
C GLU A 406 16.91 6.66 -9.11
N GLN A 407 16.63 7.55 -10.06
CA GLN A 407 15.79 7.25 -11.24
C GLN A 407 16.33 6.04 -12.03
N LYS A 408 17.64 5.91 -12.17
CA LYS A 408 18.31 4.80 -12.90
C LYS A 408 18.04 3.42 -12.27
N LYS A 409 17.68 3.38 -10.99
CA LYS A 409 17.38 2.14 -10.27
C LYS A 409 15.94 1.67 -10.45
N LEU A 410 15.08 2.52 -11.03
CA LEU A 410 13.67 2.26 -11.21
C LEU A 410 13.36 1.66 -12.57
N ARG A 411 12.43 0.71 -12.58
CA ARG A 411 11.79 0.28 -13.82
C ARG A 411 10.63 1.23 -14.13
N VAL A 412 10.79 2.00 -15.17
CA VAL A 412 9.78 2.96 -15.64
C VAL A 412 9.06 2.36 -16.85
N PHE A 413 7.73 2.45 -16.85
CA PHE A 413 6.89 2.13 -17.98
C PHE A 413 6.43 3.43 -18.63
N GLU A 414 6.64 3.57 -19.93
CA GLU A 414 6.16 4.72 -20.70
C GLU A 414 4.87 4.33 -21.42
N LEU A 415 3.80 5.09 -21.15
CA LEU A 415 2.57 5.02 -21.92
C LEU A 415 2.79 5.76 -23.25
N THR A 416 2.54 5.10 -24.34
CA THR A 416 2.75 5.61 -25.70
C THR A 416 1.62 6.53 -26.17
#